data_1611fa3efacad3d64fbe61b06d2795a6
#
_entry.id   1611fa3efacad3d64fbe61b06d2795a6
#
_cell.length_a   1.000
_cell.length_b   1.000
_cell.length_c   1.000
_cell.angle_alpha   90.00
_cell.angle_beta   90.00
_cell.angle_gamma   90.00
#
_symmetry.space_group_name_H-M   'P 1'
#
loop_
_entity.id
_entity.type
_entity.pdbx_description
1 polymer ?
#
loop_
_entity_poly.entity_id
_entity_poly.type
_entity_poly.pdbx_seq_one_letter_code
_entity_poly.pdbx_strand_id
1 'polypeptide(L)'
;MLQERGFHSAKLAACKLSARTGTGRIAHDFMHTAFGEAAKLSPNTAIGVADTLLDLLLLPLREAGSMFDRGGPAVLYERAQAFIREHLRDPDLSIDQISAALGCTKRYLHMLFSDRGITVSDYIWRARIQNCRQELETQGGKTITDVAFSWGFSSSSHFSRVFRKYFGVVPSSIHKAHQDSLSRDILAPRSV
;
A
#
# COMPACT_ATOMS: atom_id res chain seq x y z
N MET A 1 -1.56 28.46 15.62
CA MET A 1 -1.34 27.49 16.72
C MET A 1 -0.65 26.20 16.27
N LEU A 2 -1.21 25.34 15.38
CA LEU A 2 -0.53 24.09 14.96
C LEU A 2 0.65 24.33 14.02
N GLN A 3 0.59 25.34 13.14
CA GLN A 3 1.69 25.71 12.25
C GLN A 3 2.90 26.30 12.98
N GLU A 4 2.68 27.04 14.06
CA GLU A 4 3.76 27.61 14.90
C GLU A 4 4.55 26.53 15.65
N ARG A 5 3.97 25.34 15.84
CA ARG A 5 4.62 24.18 16.48
C ARG A 5 5.28 23.22 15.47
N GLY A 6 5.45 23.61 14.20
CA GLY A 6 6.20 22.86 13.17
C GLY A 6 5.43 21.71 12.51
N PHE A 7 4.09 21.70 12.59
CA PHE A 7 3.26 20.68 11.98
C PHE A 7 2.68 21.14 10.63
N HIS A 8 2.97 20.41 9.57
CA HIS A 8 2.32 20.63 8.28
C HIS A 8 0.99 19.84 8.21
N SER A 9 -0.10 20.51 7.88
CA SER A 9 -1.46 19.95 7.85
C SER A 9 -1.60 18.68 7.00
N ALA A 10 -0.86 18.59 5.89
CA ALA A 10 -0.86 17.41 5.02
C ALA A 10 -0.24 16.18 5.70
N LYS A 11 0.80 16.35 6.53
CA LYS A 11 1.43 15.27 7.30
C LYS A 11 0.49 14.74 8.40
N LEU A 12 -0.27 15.64 9.04
CA LEU A 12 -1.24 15.26 10.08
C LEU A 12 -2.40 14.43 9.53
N ALA A 13 -2.89 14.75 8.34
CA ALA A 13 -3.96 14.00 7.67
C ALA A 13 -3.54 12.56 7.27
N ALA A 14 -2.24 12.30 7.23
CA ALA A 14 -1.67 11.01 6.85
C ALA A 14 -1.51 10.03 8.02
N CYS A 15 -1.56 10.51 9.27
CA CYS A 15 -1.28 9.69 10.44
C CYS A 15 -2.51 8.89 10.88
N LYS A 16 -2.33 7.57 11.06
CA LYS A 16 -3.25 6.74 11.85
C LYS A 16 -2.76 6.69 13.28
N LEU A 17 -3.52 7.27 14.20
CA LEU A 17 -3.24 7.19 15.62
C LEU A 17 -4.01 6.00 16.22
N SER A 18 -3.31 5.10 16.92
CA SER A 18 -3.94 3.99 17.63
C SER A 18 -4.47 4.49 18.98
N ALA A 19 -5.78 4.42 19.18
CA ALA A 19 -6.39 4.65 20.50
C ALA A 19 -6.28 3.43 21.43
N ARG A 20 -5.65 2.34 21.00
CA ARG A 20 -5.60 1.07 21.76
C ARG A 20 -4.28 0.84 22.47
N THR A 21 -3.21 1.45 22.04
CA THR A 21 -1.84 1.22 22.55
C THR A 21 -1.02 2.50 22.55
N GLY A 22 0.02 2.52 23.37
CA GLY A 22 1.03 3.58 23.38
C GLY A 22 0.49 4.96 23.77
N THR A 23 1.15 6.00 23.26
CA THR A 23 0.81 7.40 23.54
C THR A 23 -0.57 7.79 23.04
N GLY A 24 -1.06 7.15 21.96
CA GLY A 24 -2.40 7.38 21.47
C GLY A 24 -3.49 6.89 22.43
N ARG A 25 -3.26 5.78 23.16
CA ARG A 25 -4.16 5.32 24.21
C ARG A 25 -4.16 6.29 25.40
N ILE A 26 -3.00 6.73 25.84
CA ILE A 26 -2.89 7.69 26.94
C ILE A 26 -3.66 8.97 26.62
N ALA A 27 -3.48 9.52 25.43
CA ALA A 27 -4.20 10.71 24.98
C ALA A 27 -5.72 10.49 24.93
N HIS A 28 -6.17 9.31 24.44
CA HIS A 28 -7.57 8.94 24.37
C HIS A 28 -8.21 8.82 25.77
N ASP A 29 -7.57 8.10 26.69
CA ASP A 29 -8.09 7.86 28.03
C ASP A 29 -8.12 9.17 28.85
N PHE A 30 -7.09 10.02 28.70
CA PHE A 30 -7.07 11.35 29.30
C PHE A 30 -8.21 12.23 28.76
N MET A 31 -8.41 12.25 27.45
CA MET A 31 -9.50 13.01 26.81
C MET A 31 -10.85 12.55 27.34
N HIS A 32 -11.10 11.25 27.38
CA HIS A 32 -12.36 10.69 27.87
C HIS A 32 -12.63 11.09 29.32
N THR A 33 -11.61 11.00 30.19
CA THR A 33 -11.70 11.39 31.61
C THR A 33 -11.92 12.91 31.76
N ALA A 34 -11.15 13.72 31.00
CA ALA A 34 -11.25 15.17 31.04
C ALA A 34 -12.66 15.68 30.65
N PHE A 35 -13.24 15.08 29.59
CA PHE A 35 -14.62 15.42 29.20
C PHE A 35 -15.66 14.99 30.23
N GLY A 36 -15.50 13.83 30.86
CA GLY A 36 -16.40 13.36 31.94
C GLY A 36 -16.40 14.26 33.16
N GLU A 37 -15.28 14.87 33.49
CA GLU A 37 -15.11 15.73 34.67
C GLU A 37 -15.20 17.25 34.36
N ALA A 38 -15.35 17.63 33.09
CA ALA A 38 -15.30 19.03 32.64
C ALA A 38 -16.27 19.96 33.39
N ALA A 39 -17.49 19.49 33.69
CA ALA A 39 -18.50 20.27 34.39
C ALA A 39 -18.15 20.59 35.86
N LYS A 40 -17.17 19.88 36.43
CA LYS A 40 -16.75 20.03 37.85
C LYS A 40 -15.52 20.95 37.96
N LEU A 41 -14.88 21.31 36.83
CA LEU A 41 -13.67 22.11 36.83
C LEU A 41 -13.98 23.61 36.90
N SER A 42 -13.12 24.36 37.60
CA SER A 42 -13.15 25.81 37.51
C SER A 42 -12.68 26.25 36.10
N PRO A 43 -13.08 27.45 35.61
CA PRO A 43 -12.68 27.93 34.31
C PRO A 43 -11.15 27.91 34.06
N ASN A 44 -10.38 28.34 35.08
CA ASN A 44 -8.92 28.35 34.98
C ASN A 44 -8.34 26.94 34.94
N THR A 45 -8.88 26.00 35.73
CA THR A 45 -8.43 24.61 35.69
C THR A 45 -8.80 23.94 34.36
N ALA A 46 -9.96 24.23 33.79
CA ALA A 46 -10.39 23.72 32.49
C ALA A 46 -9.46 24.15 31.37
N ILE A 47 -8.96 25.40 31.39
CA ILE A 47 -7.96 25.86 30.42
C ILE A 47 -6.66 25.05 30.56
N GLY A 48 -6.15 24.84 31.78
CA GLY A 48 -4.95 24.04 32.01
C GLY A 48 -5.09 22.58 31.55
N VAL A 49 -6.26 21.98 31.78
CA VAL A 49 -6.57 20.63 31.29
C VAL A 49 -6.62 20.59 29.78
N ALA A 50 -7.21 21.60 29.12
CA ALA A 50 -7.24 21.69 27.67
C ALA A 50 -5.85 21.82 27.06
N ASP A 51 -4.98 22.65 27.66
CA ASP A 51 -3.57 22.78 27.21
C ASP A 51 -2.81 21.45 27.37
N THR A 52 -3.00 20.75 28.49
CA THR A 52 -2.39 19.44 28.73
C THR A 52 -2.89 18.42 27.72
N LEU A 53 -4.20 18.43 27.39
CA LEU A 53 -4.78 17.57 26.37
C LEU A 53 -4.16 17.82 24.99
N LEU A 54 -3.96 19.09 24.62
CA LEU A 54 -3.28 19.44 23.36
C LEU A 54 -1.86 18.90 23.32
N ASP A 55 -1.11 19.03 24.40
CA ASP A 55 0.27 18.50 24.47
C ASP A 55 0.29 16.97 24.41
N LEU A 56 -0.62 16.29 25.07
CA LEU A 56 -0.76 14.83 24.98
C LEU A 56 -1.15 14.36 23.58
N LEU A 57 -2.02 15.07 22.87
CA LEU A 57 -2.38 14.76 21.48
C LEU A 57 -1.22 14.99 20.50
N LEU A 58 -0.28 15.88 20.82
CA LEU A 58 0.90 16.10 20.00
C LEU A 58 1.93 14.98 20.10
N LEU A 59 1.98 14.22 21.21
CA LEU A 59 2.94 13.11 21.36
C LEU A 59 2.78 12.02 20.30
N PRO A 60 1.61 11.39 20.14
CA PRO A 60 1.43 10.37 19.09
C PRO A 60 1.58 10.95 17.68
N LEU A 61 1.27 12.23 17.48
CA LEU A 61 1.50 12.91 16.21
C LEU A 61 3.00 13.09 15.92
N ARG A 62 3.79 13.42 16.95
CA ARG A 62 5.27 13.52 16.82
C ARG A 62 5.88 12.14 16.56
N GLU A 63 5.45 11.10 17.26
CA GLU A 63 5.90 9.72 17.02
C GLU A 63 5.57 9.28 15.60
N ALA A 64 4.32 9.49 15.16
CA ALA A 64 3.92 9.20 13.79
C ALA A 64 4.69 10.06 12.79
N GLY A 65 4.89 11.36 13.06
CA GLY A 65 5.67 12.26 12.21
C GLY A 65 7.14 11.83 12.09
N SER A 66 7.76 11.32 13.15
CA SER A 66 9.13 10.82 13.10
C SER A 66 9.27 9.55 12.25
N MET A 67 8.24 8.74 12.11
CA MET A 67 8.20 7.63 11.15
C MET A 67 8.13 8.14 9.70
N PHE A 68 7.45 9.29 9.46
CA PHE A 68 7.41 9.94 8.15
C PHE A 68 8.67 10.74 7.84
N ASP A 69 9.34 11.33 8.83
CA ASP A 69 10.57 12.12 8.66
C ASP A 69 11.80 11.25 8.32
N ARG A 70 11.77 9.94 8.59
CA ARG A 70 12.85 9.00 8.24
C ARG A 70 12.98 8.74 6.73
N GLY A 71 12.34 9.52 5.86
CA GLY A 71 12.51 9.36 4.43
C GLY A 71 11.50 10.08 3.53
N GLY A 72 10.55 10.81 4.07
CA GLY A 72 9.57 11.59 3.30
C GLY A 72 8.63 10.75 2.39
N PRO A 73 7.83 11.45 1.54
CA PRO A 73 6.88 10.79 0.64
C PRO A 73 7.53 9.81 -0.35
N ALA A 74 8.77 10.08 -0.78
CA ALA A 74 9.49 9.22 -1.72
C ALA A 74 9.80 7.85 -1.10
N VAL A 75 10.35 7.82 0.12
CA VAL A 75 10.68 6.57 0.81
C VAL A 75 9.42 5.79 1.17
N LEU A 76 8.33 6.46 1.58
CA LEU A 76 7.07 5.77 1.84
C LEU A 76 6.50 5.16 0.56
N TYR A 77 6.63 5.83 -0.58
CA TYR A 77 6.25 5.27 -1.87
C TYR A 77 7.07 4.03 -2.24
N GLU A 78 8.39 4.08 -2.07
CA GLU A 78 9.28 2.92 -2.29
C GLU A 78 8.92 1.74 -1.37
N ARG A 79 8.63 2.02 -0.10
CA ARG A 79 8.15 1.00 0.85
C ARG A 79 6.81 0.42 0.42
N ALA A 80 5.88 1.24 -0.07
CA ALA A 80 4.61 0.78 -0.61
C ALA A 80 4.81 -0.14 -1.81
N GLN A 81 5.69 0.24 -2.73
CA GLN A 81 6.04 -0.59 -3.88
C GLN A 81 6.70 -1.91 -3.47
N ALA A 82 7.61 -1.89 -2.49
CA ALA A 82 8.26 -3.08 -1.98
C ALA A 82 7.23 -4.04 -1.35
N PHE A 83 6.36 -3.52 -0.48
CA PHE A 83 5.28 -4.30 0.13
C PHE A 83 4.34 -4.91 -0.93
N ILE A 84 3.93 -4.13 -1.92
CA ILE A 84 3.09 -4.63 -3.01
C ILE A 84 3.80 -5.76 -3.77
N ARG A 85 5.08 -5.58 -4.14
CA ARG A 85 5.84 -6.62 -4.88
C ARG A 85 5.95 -7.92 -4.10
N GLU A 86 6.16 -7.85 -2.79
CA GLU A 86 6.24 -9.02 -1.91
C GLU A 86 4.91 -9.79 -1.81
N HIS A 87 3.78 -9.06 -1.89
CA HIS A 87 2.44 -9.61 -1.71
C HIS A 87 1.63 -9.75 -3.02
N LEU A 88 2.26 -9.64 -4.20
CA LEU A 88 1.56 -9.71 -5.49
C LEU A 88 0.78 -10.99 -5.72
N ARG A 89 1.23 -12.11 -5.13
CA ARG A 89 0.58 -13.43 -5.25
C ARG A 89 -0.64 -13.59 -4.34
N ASP A 90 -0.79 -12.72 -3.34
CA ASP A 90 -1.95 -12.72 -2.46
C ASP A 90 -3.17 -12.17 -3.22
N PRO A 91 -4.21 -12.98 -3.49
CA PRO A 91 -5.41 -12.52 -4.18
C PRO A 91 -6.18 -11.45 -3.39
N ASP A 92 -6.03 -11.46 -2.05
CA ASP A 92 -6.73 -10.57 -1.13
C ASP A 92 -5.94 -9.27 -0.86
N LEU A 93 -4.77 -9.08 -1.52
CA LEU A 93 -3.98 -7.86 -1.39
C LEU A 93 -4.86 -6.63 -1.65
N SER A 94 -5.02 -5.82 -0.62
CA SER A 94 -5.90 -4.66 -0.61
C SER A 94 -5.20 -3.38 -0.17
N ILE A 95 -5.80 -2.25 -0.50
CA ILE A 95 -5.33 -0.93 -0.07
C ILE A 95 -5.36 -0.83 1.47
N ASP A 96 -6.29 -1.54 2.12
CA ASP A 96 -6.37 -1.61 3.58
C ASP A 96 -5.15 -2.29 4.19
N GLN A 97 -4.74 -3.42 3.66
CA GLN A 97 -3.54 -4.15 4.11
C GLN A 97 -2.29 -3.31 3.91
N ILE A 98 -2.12 -2.70 2.72
CA ILE A 98 -0.97 -1.85 2.41
C ILE A 98 -0.91 -0.65 3.36
N SER A 99 -2.03 0.07 3.54
CA SER A 99 -2.08 1.23 4.41
C SER A 99 -1.82 0.88 5.87
N ALA A 100 -2.31 -0.28 6.34
CA ALA A 100 -2.07 -0.78 7.68
C ALA A 100 -0.60 -1.14 7.91
N ALA A 101 0.02 -1.86 6.98
CA ALA A 101 1.44 -2.25 7.04
C ALA A 101 2.39 -1.04 7.02
N LEU A 102 2.02 0.01 6.30
CA LEU A 102 2.82 1.24 6.21
C LEU A 102 2.53 2.26 7.31
N GLY A 103 1.51 2.01 8.15
CA GLY A 103 1.10 2.94 9.20
C GLY A 103 0.53 4.26 8.67
N CYS A 104 -0.03 4.28 7.45
CA CYS A 104 -0.59 5.47 6.84
C CYS A 104 -2.09 5.34 6.57
N THR A 105 -2.76 6.47 6.24
CA THR A 105 -4.16 6.44 5.82
C THR A 105 -4.28 6.02 4.35
N LYS A 106 -5.41 5.37 3.97
CA LYS A 106 -5.71 5.06 2.56
C LYS A 106 -5.66 6.32 1.69
N ARG A 107 -6.19 7.44 2.18
CA ARG A 107 -6.16 8.73 1.48
C ARG A 107 -4.73 9.16 1.14
N TYR A 108 -3.81 9.01 2.10
CA TYR A 108 -2.42 9.38 1.87
C TYR A 108 -1.73 8.43 0.87
N LEU A 109 -2.00 7.14 0.98
CA LEU A 109 -1.51 6.15 0.03
C LEU A 109 -1.99 6.46 -1.39
N HIS A 110 -3.29 6.78 -1.57
CA HIS A 110 -3.84 7.20 -2.86
C HIS A 110 -3.14 8.46 -3.39
N MET A 111 -2.92 9.47 -2.54
CA MET A 111 -2.22 10.70 -2.91
C MET A 111 -0.79 10.40 -3.40
N LEU A 112 -0.03 9.57 -2.68
CA LEU A 112 1.34 9.20 -3.05
C LEU A 112 1.45 8.59 -4.46
N PHE A 113 0.48 7.77 -4.84
CA PHE A 113 0.44 7.16 -6.17
C PHE A 113 -0.11 8.13 -7.22
N SER A 114 -1.15 8.91 -6.87
CA SER A 114 -1.75 9.92 -7.75
C SER A 114 -0.75 11.01 -8.17
N ASP A 115 0.12 11.45 -7.26
CA ASP A 115 1.19 12.41 -7.55
C ASP A 115 2.19 11.90 -8.62
N ARG A 116 2.15 10.59 -8.90
CA ARG A 116 2.95 9.93 -9.94
C ARG A 116 2.11 9.47 -11.13
N GLY A 117 0.88 9.97 -11.25
CA GLY A 117 -0.03 9.71 -12.37
C GLY A 117 -0.58 8.28 -12.44
N ILE A 118 -0.56 7.53 -11.34
CA ILE A 118 -1.07 6.15 -11.30
C ILE A 118 -1.93 5.93 -10.06
N THR A 119 -2.91 5.02 -10.12
CA THR A 119 -3.62 4.57 -8.92
C THR A 119 -2.90 3.38 -8.27
N VAL A 120 -3.13 3.18 -6.96
CA VAL A 120 -2.60 2.00 -6.24
C VAL A 120 -3.06 0.70 -6.92
N SER A 121 -4.33 0.63 -7.29
CA SER A 121 -4.92 -0.54 -7.95
C SER A 121 -4.30 -0.79 -9.32
N ASP A 122 -4.11 0.25 -10.14
CA ASP A 122 -3.45 0.11 -11.43
C ASP A 122 -1.99 -0.34 -11.28
N TYR A 123 -1.29 0.14 -10.25
CA TYR A 123 0.06 -0.31 -9.95
C TYR A 123 0.10 -1.80 -9.63
N ILE A 124 -0.80 -2.30 -8.76
CA ILE A 124 -0.90 -3.72 -8.42
C ILE A 124 -1.18 -4.56 -9.67
N TRP A 125 -2.22 -4.19 -10.45
CA TRP A 125 -2.58 -4.94 -11.65
C TRP A 125 -1.49 -4.92 -12.71
N ARG A 126 -0.81 -3.79 -12.90
CA ARG A 126 0.33 -3.68 -13.80
C ARG A 126 1.48 -4.58 -13.38
N ALA A 127 1.82 -4.60 -12.10
CA ALA A 127 2.87 -5.46 -11.58
C ALA A 127 2.51 -6.96 -11.74
N ARG A 128 1.28 -7.35 -11.40
CA ARG A 128 0.80 -8.73 -11.59
C ARG A 128 0.89 -9.16 -13.05
N ILE A 129 0.41 -8.34 -13.98
CA ILE A 129 0.37 -8.68 -15.39
C ILE A 129 1.76 -8.76 -16.01
N GLN A 130 2.70 -7.95 -15.55
CA GLN A 130 4.11 -8.02 -15.99
C GLN A 130 4.76 -9.32 -15.57
N ASN A 131 4.54 -9.76 -14.32
CA ASN A 131 5.05 -11.04 -13.83
C ASN A 131 4.40 -12.24 -14.54
N CYS A 132 3.07 -12.18 -14.79
CA CYS A 132 2.41 -13.21 -15.60
C CYS A 132 3.03 -13.32 -16.99
N ARG A 133 3.28 -12.20 -17.65
CA ARG A 133 3.93 -12.19 -18.97
C ARG A 133 5.31 -12.85 -18.92
N GLN A 134 6.14 -12.44 -17.97
CA GLN A 134 7.47 -13.01 -17.79
C GLN A 134 7.42 -14.52 -17.55
N GLU A 135 6.46 -15.01 -16.71
CA GLU A 135 6.31 -16.44 -16.46
C GLU A 135 5.84 -17.20 -17.69
N LEU A 136 4.93 -16.63 -18.51
CA LEU A 136 4.50 -17.22 -19.77
C LEU A 136 5.59 -17.26 -20.84
N GLU A 137 6.56 -16.34 -20.79
CA GLU A 137 7.70 -16.25 -21.69
C GLU A 137 8.87 -17.19 -21.29
N THR A 138 8.96 -17.57 -20.00
CA THR A 138 10.13 -18.29 -19.46
C THR A 138 9.83 -19.69 -18.96
N GLN A 139 8.60 -19.99 -18.55
CA GLN A 139 8.23 -21.28 -17.96
C GLN A 139 7.32 -22.07 -18.89
N GLY A 140 7.89 -23.12 -19.51
CA GLY A 140 7.10 -24.14 -20.20
C GLY A 140 6.39 -25.06 -19.19
N GLY A 141 5.18 -25.51 -19.53
CA GLY A 141 4.47 -26.55 -18.77
C GLY A 141 3.32 -26.08 -17.86
N LYS A 142 3.19 -24.78 -17.58
CA LYS A 142 2.02 -24.24 -16.88
C LYS A 142 0.97 -23.75 -17.88
N THR A 143 -0.32 -23.93 -17.52
CA THR A 143 -1.39 -23.33 -18.32
C THR A 143 -1.47 -21.83 -18.07
N ILE A 144 -2.02 -21.09 -19.02
CA ILE A 144 -2.28 -19.65 -18.89
C ILE A 144 -3.15 -19.35 -17.65
N THR A 145 -4.07 -20.25 -17.35
CA THR A 145 -4.97 -20.14 -16.19
C THR A 145 -4.20 -20.31 -14.87
N ASP A 146 -3.31 -21.29 -14.81
CA ASP A 146 -2.47 -21.52 -13.61
C ASP A 146 -1.57 -20.32 -13.34
N VAL A 147 -0.95 -19.77 -14.37
CA VAL A 147 -0.15 -18.55 -14.25
C VAL A 147 -1.01 -17.40 -13.75
N ALA A 148 -2.18 -17.16 -14.34
CA ALA A 148 -3.07 -16.09 -13.91
C ALA A 148 -3.45 -16.21 -12.42
N PHE A 149 -3.86 -17.41 -11.99
CA PHE A 149 -4.27 -17.63 -10.60
C PHE A 149 -3.11 -17.54 -9.62
N SER A 150 -1.90 -17.99 -9.99
CA SER A 150 -0.71 -17.88 -9.16
C SER A 150 -0.27 -16.42 -8.90
N TRP A 151 -0.75 -15.49 -9.71
CA TRP A 151 -0.50 -14.05 -9.56
C TRP A 151 -1.74 -13.27 -9.06
N GLY A 152 -2.67 -13.96 -8.38
CA GLY A 152 -3.79 -13.33 -7.68
C GLY A 152 -4.93 -12.86 -8.58
N PHE A 153 -5.06 -13.39 -9.80
CA PHE A 153 -6.27 -13.22 -10.59
C PHE A 153 -7.29 -14.27 -10.15
N SER A 154 -8.51 -13.85 -9.90
CA SER A 154 -9.63 -14.75 -9.54
C SER A 154 -10.43 -15.24 -10.77
N SER A 155 -10.12 -14.69 -11.97
CA SER A 155 -10.86 -15.01 -13.19
C SER A 155 -9.95 -14.91 -14.41
N SER A 156 -9.95 -15.96 -15.25
CA SER A 156 -9.24 -16.00 -16.53
C SER A 156 -9.75 -14.95 -17.51
N SER A 157 -11.06 -14.64 -17.48
CA SER A 157 -11.65 -13.58 -18.31
C SER A 157 -11.18 -12.20 -17.89
N HIS A 158 -11.07 -11.93 -16.60
CA HIS A 158 -10.50 -10.68 -16.09
C HIS A 158 -9.02 -10.57 -16.46
N PHE A 159 -8.25 -11.64 -16.25
CA PHE A 159 -6.85 -11.70 -16.65
C PHE A 159 -6.66 -11.37 -18.14
N SER A 160 -7.36 -12.08 -19.04
CA SER A 160 -7.23 -11.88 -20.49
C SER A 160 -7.54 -10.46 -20.93
N ARG A 161 -8.56 -9.83 -20.33
CA ARG A 161 -8.94 -8.44 -20.61
C ARG A 161 -7.87 -7.46 -20.16
N VAL A 162 -7.34 -7.62 -18.93
CA VAL A 162 -6.27 -6.79 -18.38
C VAL A 162 -4.99 -6.99 -19.19
N PHE A 163 -4.62 -8.21 -19.52
CA PHE A 163 -3.45 -8.53 -20.32
C PHE A 163 -3.49 -7.85 -21.69
N ARG A 164 -4.62 -7.98 -22.40
CA ARG A 164 -4.81 -7.32 -23.70
C ARG A 164 -4.78 -5.79 -23.58
N LYS A 165 -5.34 -5.24 -22.52
CA LYS A 165 -5.30 -3.78 -22.26
C LYS A 165 -3.86 -3.27 -22.15
N TYR A 166 -2.98 -4.02 -21.46
CA TYR A 166 -1.61 -3.58 -21.18
C TYR A 166 -0.61 -3.90 -22.30
N PHE A 167 -0.77 -5.05 -22.98
CA PHE A 167 0.20 -5.51 -23.98
C PHE A 167 -0.31 -5.48 -25.43
N GLY A 168 -1.58 -5.17 -25.65
CA GLY A 168 -2.20 -5.14 -26.98
C GLY A 168 -2.45 -6.53 -27.59
N VAL A 169 -1.94 -7.60 -26.95
CA VAL A 169 -2.04 -8.99 -27.43
C VAL A 169 -2.72 -9.88 -26.39
N VAL A 170 -3.19 -11.03 -26.80
CA VAL A 170 -3.79 -12.02 -25.89
C VAL A 170 -2.71 -12.91 -25.25
N PRO A 171 -2.92 -13.43 -24.03
CA PRO A 171 -1.94 -14.28 -23.36
C PRO A 171 -1.55 -15.53 -24.16
N SER A 172 -2.52 -16.11 -24.91
CA SER A 172 -2.29 -17.30 -25.72
C SER A 172 -1.30 -17.12 -26.85
N SER A 173 -1.18 -15.91 -27.42
CA SER A 173 -0.20 -15.66 -28.47
C SER A 173 1.23 -15.69 -27.93
N ILE A 174 1.46 -15.18 -26.72
CA ILE A 174 2.79 -15.21 -26.09
C ILE A 174 3.15 -16.64 -25.66
N HIS A 175 2.21 -17.33 -25.03
CA HIS A 175 2.43 -18.70 -24.59
C HIS A 175 2.74 -19.66 -25.76
N LYS A 176 2.04 -19.51 -26.89
CA LYS A 176 2.29 -20.29 -28.10
C LYS A 176 3.67 -19.98 -28.69
N ALA A 177 4.05 -18.71 -28.79
CA ALA A 177 5.36 -18.32 -29.34
C ALA A 177 6.51 -18.93 -28.51
N HIS A 178 6.36 -19.01 -27.19
CA HIS A 178 7.36 -19.65 -26.32
C HIS A 178 7.41 -21.17 -26.53
N GLN A 179 6.26 -21.85 -26.63
CA GLN A 179 6.22 -23.29 -26.89
C GLN A 179 6.85 -23.63 -28.26
N ASP A 180 6.58 -22.84 -29.28
CA ASP A 180 7.15 -23.01 -30.61
C ASP A 180 8.69 -22.82 -30.60
N SER A 181 9.22 -21.90 -29.78
CA SER A 181 10.66 -21.71 -29.62
C SER A 181 11.34 -22.91 -28.94
N LEU A 182 10.77 -23.40 -27.83
CA LEU A 182 11.28 -24.57 -27.12
C LEU A 182 11.28 -25.83 -28.01
N SER A 183 10.24 -26.00 -28.83
CA SER A 183 10.15 -27.14 -29.76
C SER A 183 11.24 -27.10 -30.85
N ARG A 184 11.64 -25.89 -31.31
CA ARG A 184 12.72 -25.72 -32.27
C ARG A 184 14.10 -26.02 -31.66
N ASP A 185 14.33 -25.58 -30.42
CA ASP A 185 15.61 -25.82 -29.73
C ASP A 185 15.85 -27.30 -29.42
N ILE A 186 14.75 -28.06 -29.18
CA ILE A 186 14.83 -29.51 -28.96
C ILE A 186 15.11 -30.29 -30.25
N LEU A 187 14.63 -29.77 -31.39
CA LEU A 187 14.79 -30.39 -32.72
C LEU A 187 16.07 -29.96 -33.45
N ALA A 188 16.83 -29.00 -32.95
CA ALA A 188 18.10 -28.59 -33.50
C ALA A 188 19.15 -29.71 -33.31
N PRO A 189 19.77 -30.29 -34.36
CA PRO A 189 20.77 -31.32 -34.20
C PRO A 189 21.97 -30.72 -33.45
N ARG A 190 22.36 -31.36 -32.32
CA ARG A 190 23.62 -31.06 -31.67
C ARG A 190 24.74 -31.40 -32.69
N SER A 191 25.32 -30.35 -33.29
CA SER A 191 26.52 -30.51 -34.09
C SER A 191 27.65 -31.01 -33.18
N VAL A 192 28.10 -32.21 -33.44
CA VAL A 192 29.30 -32.82 -32.84
C VAL A 192 30.54 -32.20 -33.46
#